data_76937391fe37ddd8129971007822ed4e
#
_entry.id   76937391fe37ddd8129971007822ed4e
#
_cell.length_a   1.000
_cell.length_b   1.000
_cell.length_c   1.000
_cell.angle_alpha   90.00
_cell.angle_beta   90.00
_cell.angle_gamma   90.00
#
_symmetry.space_group_name_H-M   'P 1'
#
loop_
_entity.id
_entity.type
_entity.pdbx_description
1 polymer ?
#
loop_
_entity_poly.entity_id
_entity_poly.type
_entity_poly.pdbx_seq_one_letter_code
_entity_poly.pdbx_strand_id
1 'polypeptide(L)'
;MAGKKNQQDKESPPFAPCVIDLFCGAGGISCGFRQAGFSIFAGIDNWEDALVTYRRNFPETKTLNADIENITAKKIDTILGDRAGNVDVIVGGPPCQGFSVSGKRLLNDPRNKLYKAFVSLVEYYKPKLFVMENVPGVMRLFGGKVKEQIIADFSAIGYNVETKLLSAENYGVPQQRKRVFFVGVNPEKIKNTVSFEFPAPTHGTDNNLISFITVKDAISDLDFIPDDKVLDECIEYNLPAANDYQKLMRRKSKKLYNHVAIIHTKRTKEIIAMVPDGGNYKNLPNELWNIRKVHIAWTRMNSERPCFTIDTGHNHHFHYKENRVPTVRESARIQSFPDTFVFYGIKTRQLRQVGNAVPPML
;
A
#
# COMPACT_ATOMS: atom_id res chain seq x y z
N MET A 1 -1.91 29.85 -53.17
CA MET A 1 -2.37 30.21 -51.81
C MET A 1 -2.02 29.10 -50.86
N ALA A 2 -0.97 29.25 -50.07
CA ALA A 2 -0.47 28.25 -49.19
C ALA A 2 -1.12 28.39 -47.82
N GLY A 3 -1.84 27.34 -47.38
CA GLY A 3 -2.48 27.28 -46.08
C GLY A 3 -1.45 27.16 -44.96
N LYS A 4 -1.44 28.14 -44.07
CA LYS A 4 -0.69 28.12 -42.81
C LYS A 4 -1.29 27.03 -41.92
N LYS A 5 -0.53 25.96 -41.64
CA LYS A 5 -0.79 25.04 -40.52
C LYS A 5 -0.52 25.76 -39.20
N ASN A 6 -1.59 26.00 -38.44
CA ASN A 6 -1.47 26.37 -37.04
C ASN A 6 -0.80 25.22 -36.27
N GLN A 7 0.46 25.40 -35.90
CA GLN A 7 1.07 24.67 -34.79
C GLN A 7 0.42 25.22 -33.52
N GLN A 8 -0.50 24.46 -32.96
CA GLN A 8 -0.88 24.63 -31.55
C GLN A 8 0.34 24.21 -30.72
N ASP A 9 0.97 25.19 -30.12
CA ASP A 9 1.94 24.97 -29.04
C ASP A 9 1.24 24.14 -27.96
N LYS A 10 1.62 22.88 -27.87
CA LYS A 10 1.29 22.05 -26.71
C LYS A 10 2.10 22.64 -25.55
N GLU A 11 1.45 23.46 -24.73
CA GLU A 11 1.96 23.83 -23.43
C GLU A 11 2.38 22.54 -22.69
N SER A 12 3.65 22.47 -22.32
CA SER A 12 4.15 21.40 -21.47
C SER A 12 3.30 21.38 -20.20
N PRO A 13 2.83 20.22 -19.73
CA PRO A 13 2.01 20.19 -18.52
C PRO A 13 2.77 20.85 -17.39
N PRO A 14 2.10 21.61 -16.50
CA PRO A 14 2.75 22.26 -15.37
C PRO A 14 3.56 21.20 -14.61
N PHE A 15 4.78 21.56 -14.20
CA PHE A 15 5.72 20.66 -13.54
C PHE A 15 5.03 19.88 -12.43
N ALA A 16 4.87 18.57 -12.62
CA ALA A 16 4.27 17.68 -11.62
C ALA A 16 5.19 17.68 -10.37
N PRO A 17 4.63 17.86 -9.15
CA PRO A 17 5.42 17.85 -7.94
C PRO A 17 6.22 16.55 -7.77
N CYS A 18 7.44 16.68 -7.27
CA CYS A 18 8.44 15.62 -7.26
C CYS A 18 8.49 14.90 -5.92
N VAL A 19 8.44 13.57 -5.95
CA VAL A 19 8.37 12.70 -4.77
C VAL A 19 9.60 11.79 -4.66
N ILE A 20 10.13 11.68 -3.44
CA ILE A 20 11.02 10.58 -3.02
C ILE A 20 10.23 9.66 -2.09
N ASP A 21 10.22 8.35 -2.39
CA ASP A 21 9.56 7.31 -1.59
C ASP A 21 10.63 6.51 -0.81
N LEU A 22 10.68 6.71 0.49
CA LEU A 22 11.58 6.03 1.42
C LEU A 22 10.85 4.80 2.02
N PHE A 23 11.53 3.67 2.12
CA PHE A 23 10.90 2.40 2.49
C PHE A 23 9.80 2.01 1.49
N CYS A 24 10.07 2.21 0.20
CA CYS A 24 9.07 2.19 -0.86
C CYS A 24 8.45 0.81 -1.09
N GLY A 25 9.08 -0.28 -0.65
CA GLY A 25 8.61 -1.63 -0.90
C GLY A 25 8.34 -1.87 -2.39
N ALA A 26 7.17 -2.44 -2.69
CA ALA A 26 6.71 -2.63 -4.07
C ALA A 26 6.13 -1.35 -4.72
N GLY A 27 5.93 -0.27 -3.95
CA GLY A 27 5.47 1.03 -4.49
C GLY A 27 3.98 1.32 -4.28
N GLY A 28 3.37 0.91 -3.16
CA GLY A 28 1.95 1.21 -2.87
C GLY A 28 1.71 2.71 -2.73
N ILE A 29 2.49 3.41 -1.90
CA ILE A 29 2.43 4.88 -1.74
C ILE A 29 2.75 5.56 -3.07
N SER A 30 3.85 5.18 -3.73
CA SER A 30 4.22 5.72 -5.04
C SER A 30 3.11 5.56 -6.09
N CYS A 31 2.38 4.44 -6.07
CA CYS A 31 1.25 4.20 -6.98
C CYS A 31 0.12 5.22 -6.74
N GLY A 32 -0.23 5.49 -5.49
CA GLY A 32 -1.22 6.50 -5.11
C GLY A 32 -0.79 7.91 -5.54
N PHE A 33 0.42 8.32 -5.20
CA PHE A 33 0.95 9.64 -5.58
C PHE A 33 1.01 9.82 -7.10
N ARG A 34 1.44 8.80 -7.87
CA ARG A 34 1.42 8.84 -9.33
C ARG A 34 0.01 8.98 -9.90
N GLN A 35 -0.98 8.28 -9.32
CA GLN A 35 -2.39 8.42 -9.71
C GLN A 35 -2.93 9.82 -9.43
N ALA A 36 -2.43 10.48 -8.38
CA ALA A 36 -2.76 11.86 -8.04
C ALA A 36 -1.98 12.90 -8.87
N GLY A 37 -1.16 12.47 -9.84
CA GLY A 37 -0.46 13.37 -10.76
C GLY A 37 0.94 13.81 -10.30
N PHE A 38 1.52 13.18 -9.27
CA PHE A 38 2.89 13.44 -8.84
C PHE A 38 3.91 12.65 -9.67
N SER A 39 5.12 13.21 -9.81
CA SER A 39 6.27 12.55 -10.42
C SER A 39 7.12 11.86 -9.36
N ILE A 40 7.30 10.54 -9.47
CA ILE A 40 8.12 9.79 -8.52
C ILE A 40 9.56 9.81 -9.01
N PHE A 41 10.46 10.49 -8.28
CA PHE A 41 11.86 10.65 -8.67
C PHE A 41 12.73 9.48 -8.23
N ALA A 42 12.56 9.05 -6.99
CA ALA A 42 13.30 7.93 -6.44
C ALA A 42 12.46 7.06 -5.52
N GLY A 43 12.73 5.75 -5.54
CA GLY A 43 12.26 4.77 -4.57
C GLY A 43 13.45 4.08 -3.90
N ILE A 44 13.46 4.04 -2.57
CA ILE A 44 14.56 3.49 -1.78
C ILE A 44 14.02 2.44 -0.83
N ASP A 45 14.60 1.23 -0.87
CA ASP A 45 14.26 0.12 0.02
C ASP A 45 15.47 -0.82 0.12
N ASN A 46 15.53 -1.66 1.13
CA ASN A 46 16.56 -2.70 1.26
C ASN A 46 16.08 -4.09 0.81
N TRP A 47 14.83 -4.22 0.34
CA TRP A 47 14.25 -5.48 -0.10
C TRP A 47 14.25 -5.59 -1.64
N GLU A 48 15.27 -6.26 -2.19
CA GLU A 48 15.46 -6.35 -3.65
C GLU A 48 14.26 -6.97 -4.40
N ASP A 49 13.61 -8.00 -3.83
CA ASP A 49 12.42 -8.60 -4.48
C ASP A 49 11.30 -7.56 -4.71
N ALA A 50 11.12 -6.64 -3.76
CA ALA A 50 10.15 -5.57 -3.89
C ALA A 50 10.61 -4.50 -4.90
N LEU A 51 11.90 -4.18 -4.91
CA LEU A 51 12.47 -3.23 -5.88
C LEU A 51 12.41 -3.75 -7.32
N VAL A 52 12.48 -5.07 -7.56
CA VAL A 52 12.21 -5.65 -8.88
C VAL A 52 10.80 -5.31 -9.34
N THR A 53 9.80 -5.50 -8.48
CA THR A 53 8.41 -5.10 -8.76
C THR A 53 8.31 -3.59 -8.97
N TYR A 54 8.97 -2.80 -8.12
CA TYR A 54 8.96 -1.35 -8.20
C TYR A 54 9.48 -0.86 -9.56
N ARG A 55 10.68 -1.27 -9.96
CA ARG A 55 11.30 -0.87 -11.24
C ARG A 55 10.43 -1.18 -12.46
N ARG A 56 9.71 -2.31 -12.43
CA ARG A 56 8.83 -2.72 -13.53
C ARG A 56 7.58 -1.85 -13.64
N ASN A 57 7.06 -1.37 -12.51
CA ASN A 57 5.87 -0.52 -12.49
C ASN A 57 6.19 0.98 -12.59
N PHE A 58 7.44 1.38 -12.31
CA PHE A 58 7.91 2.77 -12.33
C PHE A 58 9.22 2.88 -13.12
N PRO A 59 9.22 2.62 -14.44
CA PRO A 59 10.45 2.55 -15.23
C PRO A 59 11.22 3.88 -15.31
N GLU A 60 10.55 5.03 -15.12
CA GLU A 60 11.17 6.36 -15.12
C GLU A 60 11.78 6.72 -13.76
N THR A 61 11.43 6.00 -12.70
CA THR A 61 11.87 6.29 -11.33
C THR A 61 13.24 5.66 -11.06
N LYS A 62 14.13 6.41 -10.46
CA LYS A 62 15.40 5.86 -9.98
C LYS A 62 15.18 5.03 -8.73
N THR A 63 15.78 3.86 -8.65
CA THR A 63 15.68 3.01 -7.46
C THR A 63 17.05 2.78 -6.83
N LEU A 64 17.07 2.70 -5.50
CA LEU A 64 18.27 2.37 -4.75
C LEU A 64 17.97 1.24 -3.77
N ASN A 65 18.70 0.12 -3.93
CA ASN A 65 18.72 -0.93 -2.92
C ASN A 65 19.71 -0.52 -1.83
N ALA A 66 19.19 -0.01 -0.73
CA ALA A 66 20.01 0.45 0.40
C ALA A 66 19.21 0.43 1.70
N ASP A 67 19.91 0.19 2.79
CA ASP A 67 19.39 0.43 4.12
C ASP A 67 19.39 1.93 4.39
N ILE A 68 18.20 2.49 4.65
CA ILE A 68 18.00 3.92 4.86
C ILE A 68 18.74 4.43 6.11
N GLU A 69 18.99 3.58 7.10
CA GLU A 69 19.81 3.92 8.27
C GLU A 69 21.25 4.31 7.88
N ASN A 70 21.78 3.68 6.84
CA ASN A 70 23.17 3.80 6.43
C ASN A 70 23.37 4.67 5.19
N ILE A 71 22.29 5.23 4.63
CA ILE A 71 22.37 6.05 3.43
C ILE A 71 22.62 7.51 3.78
N THR A 72 23.50 8.16 3.03
CA THR A 72 23.69 9.61 3.10
C THR A 72 22.84 10.32 2.05
N ALA A 73 22.35 11.53 2.35
CA ALA A 73 21.62 12.34 1.39
C ALA A 73 22.44 12.58 0.10
N LYS A 74 23.76 12.78 0.22
CA LYS A 74 24.68 12.90 -0.94
C LYS A 74 24.63 11.69 -1.89
N LYS A 75 24.45 10.49 -1.37
CA LYS A 75 24.29 9.29 -2.21
C LYS A 75 22.97 9.30 -2.97
N ILE A 76 21.90 9.80 -2.34
CA ILE A 76 20.61 10.00 -3.01
C ILE A 76 20.75 11.10 -4.07
N ASP A 77 21.45 12.22 -3.78
CA ASP A 77 21.70 13.29 -4.75
C ASP A 77 22.41 12.77 -6.01
N THR A 78 23.36 11.84 -5.85
CA THR A 78 24.05 11.24 -6.99
C THR A 78 23.11 10.54 -7.96
N ILE A 79 22.06 9.89 -7.45
CA ILE A 79 21.06 9.20 -8.31
C ILE A 79 19.99 10.17 -8.86
N LEU A 80 19.69 11.24 -8.13
CA LEU A 80 18.75 12.28 -8.56
C LEU A 80 19.37 13.22 -9.60
N GLY A 81 20.68 13.46 -9.54
CA GLY A 81 21.39 14.41 -10.40
C GLY A 81 20.82 15.82 -10.23
N ASP A 82 20.54 16.50 -11.34
CA ASP A 82 20.00 17.87 -11.35
C ASP A 82 18.62 18.00 -10.66
N ARG A 83 17.96 16.88 -10.36
CA ARG A 83 16.66 16.85 -9.67
C ARG A 83 16.77 16.94 -8.15
N ALA A 84 17.98 16.79 -7.57
CA ALA A 84 18.18 16.80 -6.11
C ALA A 84 17.68 18.08 -5.43
N GLY A 85 17.78 19.24 -6.11
CA GLY A 85 17.28 20.53 -5.62
C GLY A 85 15.77 20.74 -5.72
N ASN A 86 15.04 19.81 -6.33
CA ASN A 86 13.62 19.97 -6.69
C ASN A 86 12.71 18.90 -6.04
N VAL A 87 13.02 18.49 -4.82
CA VAL A 87 12.19 17.54 -4.06
C VAL A 87 11.06 18.30 -3.39
N ASP A 88 9.83 18.07 -3.85
CA ASP A 88 8.64 18.71 -3.28
C ASP A 88 8.05 17.91 -2.12
N VAL A 89 8.10 16.57 -2.18
CA VAL A 89 7.49 15.70 -1.19
C VAL A 89 8.43 14.52 -0.86
N ILE A 90 8.55 14.20 0.42
CA ILE A 90 9.14 12.95 0.88
C ILE A 90 8.04 12.10 1.51
N VAL A 91 7.90 10.86 1.05
CA VAL A 91 6.93 9.91 1.60
C VAL A 91 7.63 8.65 2.10
N GLY A 92 6.97 7.89 2.97
CA GLY A 92 7.46 6.56 3.36
C GLY A 92 6.86 6.01 4.63
N GLY A 93 7.08 4.69 4.84
CA GLY A 93 6.61 3.94 6.00
C GLY A 93 7.77 3.32 6.78
N PRO A 94 8.52 4.07 7.61
CA PRO A 94 9.61 3.50 8.39
C PRO A 94 9.09 2.43 9.35
N PRO A 95 9.71 1.22 9.38
CA PRO A 95 9.26 0.15 10.26
C PRO A 95 9.40 0.53 11.74
N CYS A 96 8.36 0.24 12.52
CA CYS A 96 8.23 0.57 13.95
C CYS A 96 8.85 -0.51 14.87
N GLN A 97 9.93 -1.18 14.46
CA GLN A 97 10.49 -2.32 15.19
C GLN A 97 11.07 -1.96 16.57
N GLY A 98 11.59 -0.76 16.75
CA GLY A 98 12.08 -0.25 18.02
C GLY A 98 11.00 0.01 19.07
N PHE A 99 9.76 0.10 18.63
CA PHE A 99 8.59 0.32 19.47
C PHE A 99 7.76 -0.95 19.72
N SER A 100 8.27 -2.15 19.35
CA SER A 100 7.52 -3.40 19.50
C SER A 100 7.33 -3.82 20.96
N VAL A 101 6.23 -4.54 21.21
CA VAL A 101 5.76 -4.94 22.56
C VAL A 101 6.70 -5.93 23.27
N SER A 102 7.64 -6.55 22.55
CA SER A 102 8.50 -7.64 23.04
C SER A 102 9.93 -7.16 23.35
N GLY A 103 10.14 -6.39 24.40
CA GLY A 103 11.48 -6.00 24.86
C GLY A 103 11.50 -4.86 25.87
N LYS A 104 12.69 -4.58 26.46
CA LYS A 104 12.89 -3.38 27.29
C LYS A 104 12.66 -2.13 26.43
N ARG A 105 11.52 -1.48 26.66
CA ARG A 105 11.02 -0.32 25.91
C ARG A 105 11.78 0.93 26.35
N LEU A 106 12.65 1.45 25.50
CA LEU A 106 13.37 2.70 25.74
C LEU A 106 13.05 3.68 24.59
N LEU A 107 12.77 4.93 24.93
CA LEU A 107 12.63 6.01 23.94
C LEU A 107 13.90 6.17 23.09
N ASN A 108 15.06 5.85 23.66
CA ASN A 108 16.36 5.84 23.00
C ASN A 108 16.75 4.47 22.44
N ASP A 109 15.80 3.60 22.07
CA ASP A 109 16.08 2.30 21.49
C ASP A 109 16.82 2.46 20.14
N PRO A 110 17.96 1.78 19.94
CA PRO A 110 18.69 1.81 18.67
C PRO A 110 17.83 1.47 17.43
N ARG A 111 16.73 0.72 17.63
CA ARG A 111 15.79 0.36 16.58
C ARG A 111 14.93 1.54 16.07
N ASN A 112 14.94 2.69 16.75
CA ASN A 112 14.30 3.92 16.30
C ASN A 112 15.10 4.67 15.23
N LYS A 113 16.28 4.17 14.87
CA LYS A 113 17.16 4.81 13.88
C LYS A 113 16.50 5.02 12.52
N LEU A 114 15.62 4.10 12.08
CA LEU A 114 14.99 4.18 10.76
C LEU A 114 14.07 5.40 10.62
N TYR A 115 13.26 5.71 11.63
CA TYR A 115 12.45 6.93 11.56
C TYR A 115 13.31 8.20 11.73
N LYS A 116 14.38 8.14 12.52
CA LYS A 116 15.35 9.26 12.64
C LYS A 116 16.07 9.52 11.32
N ALA A 117 16.41 8.48 10.57
CA ALA A 117 16.95 8.62 9.23
C ALA A 117 15.95 9.30 8.27
N PHE A 118 14.65 8.96 8.39
CA PHE A 118 13.61 9.68 7.67
C PHE A 118 13.58 11.17 8.04
N VAL A 119 13.61 11.52 9.33
CA VAL A 119 13.67 12.92 9.81
C VAL A 119 14.89 13.64 9.22
N SER A 120 16.08 13.03 9.28
CA SER A 120 17.32 13.62 8.76
C SER A 120 17.26 13.88 7.25
N LEU A 121 16.62 13.01 6.47
CA LEU A 121 16.44 13.23 5.03
C LEU A 121 15.41 14.34 4.76
N VAL A 122 14.34 14.44 5.55
CA VAL A 122 13.40 15.58 5.48
C VAL A 122 14.11 16.89 5.82
N GLU A 123 14.95 16.90 6.85
CA GLU A 123 15.75 18.09 7.22
C GLU A 123 16.71 18.53 6.11
N TYR A 124 17.37 17.56 5.44
CA TYR A 124 18.31 17.85 4.36
C TYR A 124 17.63 18.42 3.11
N TYR A 125 16.59 17.74 2.61
CA TYR A 125 15.91 18.15 1.38
C TYR A 125 14.94 19.31 1.59
N LYS A 126 14.47 19.52 2.80
CA LYS A 126 13.47 20.54 3.15
C LYS A 126 12.30 20.55 2.16
N PRO A 127 11.61 19.39 1.93
CA PRO A 127 10.49 19.34 0.99
C PRO A 127 9.37 20.28 1.45
N LYS A 128 8.42 20.60 0.53
CA LYS A 128 7.19 21.33 0.87
C LYS A 128 6.32 20.55 1.85
N LEU A 129 6.28 19.22 1.64
CA LEU A 129 5.48 18.27 2.42
C LEU A 129 6.29 17.00 2.72
N PHE A 130 6.02 16.39 3.87
CA PHE A 130 6.33 14.98 4.04
C PHE A 130 5.08 14.22 4.46
N VAL A 131 5.02 12.93 4.11
CA VAL A 131 3.98 11.99 4.54
C VAL A 131 4.65 10.75 5.09
N MET A 132 4.55 10.54 6.40
CA MET A 132 5.08 9.35 7.06
C MET A 132 3.93 8.46 7.51
N GLU A 133 3.89 7.23 7.01
CA GLU A 133 2.90 6.21 7.39
C GLU A 133 3.43 5.32 8.50
N ASN A 134 2.52 4.83 9.35
CA ASN A 134 2.86 3.82 10.34
C ASN A 134 1.64 2.99 10.78
N VAL A 135 1.92 1.92 11.55
CA VAL A 135 0.88 1.08 12.14
C VAL A 135 0.17 1.76 13.31
N PRO A 136 -1.12 1.42 13.61
CA PRO A 136 -1.90 2.07 14.67
C PRO A 136 -1.24 2.02 16.06
N GLY A 137 -0.39 1.01 16.30
CA GLY A 137 0.32 0.84 17.58
C GLY A 137 1.13 2.08 17.99
N VAL A 138 1.70 2.82 17.04
CA VAL A 138 2.52 4.01 17.31
C VAL A 138 1.79 5.07 18.13
N MET A 139 0.46 5.18 17.98
CA MET A 139 -0.36 6.16 18.70
C MET A 139 -0.46 5.91 20.21
N ARG A 140 -0.30 4.65 20.63
CA ARG A 140 -0.52 4.22 22.04
C ARG A 140 0.76 3.80 22.76
N LEU A 141 1.84 3.63 22.02
CA LEU A 141 3.11 3.20 22.58
C LEU A 141 3.59 4.19 23.65
N PHE A 142 3.97 3.65 24.81
CA PHE A 142 4.37 4.43 25.99
C PHE A 142 3.38 5.52 26.41
N GLY A 143 2.08 5.23 26.33
CA GLY A 143 1.05 6.22 26.68
C GLY A 143 0.97 7.39 25.69
N GLY A 144 1.40 7.21 24.43
CA GLY A 144 1.38 8.24 23.40
C GLY A 144 2.71 9.00 23.21
N LYS A 145 3.70 8.80 24.07
CA LYS A 145 5.00 9.51 24.04
C LYS A 145 5.74 9.34 22.70
N VAL A 146 5.60 8.20 22.04
CA VAL A 146 6.22 7.99 20.72
C VAL A 146 5.63 8.92 19.68
N LYS A 147 4.31 9.06 19.63
CA LYS A 147 3.64 10.02 18.74
C LYS A 147 4.11 11.45 19.03
N GLU A 148 4.16 11.83 20.30
CA GLU A 148 4.59 13.17 20.74
C GLU A 148 6.06 13.42 20.32
N GLN A 149 6.94 12.44 20.49
CA GLN A 149 8.34 12.55 20.07
C GLN A 149 8.48 12.71 18.56
N ILE A 150 7.73 11.94 17.76
CA ILE A 150 7.74 12.08 16.30
C ILE A 150 7.32 13.50 15.89
N ILE A 151 6.23 14.02 16.48
CA ILE A 151 5.77 15.38 16.19
C ILE A 151 6.83 16.40 16.61
N ALA A 152 7.42 16.27 17.80
CA ALA A 152 8.45 17.18 18.29
C ALA A 152 9.70 17.18 17.39
N ASP A 153 10.16 16.02 16.93
CA ASP A 153 11.33 15.92 16.06
C ASP A 153 11.12 16.65 14.71
N PHE A 154 9.96 16.51 14.10
CA PHE A 154 9.65 17.23 12.86
C PHE A 154 9.37 18.71 13.08
N SER A 155 8.77 19.08 14.21
CA SER A 155 8.59 20.50 14.58
C SER A 155 9.94 21.20 14.82
N ALA A 156 10.89 20.49 15.43
CA ALA A 156 12.25 21.03 15.64
C ALA A 156 13.00 21.37 14.35
N ILE A 157 12.67 20.71 13.23
CA ILE A 157 13.22 21.01 11.91
C ILE A 157 12.31 21.92 11.06
N GLY A 158 11.31 22.57 11.68
CA GLY A 158 10.52 23.64 11.08
C GLY A 158 9.21 23.21 10.39
N TYR A 159 8.68 22.01 10.66
CA TYR A 159 7.41 21.55 10.06
C TYR A 159 6.22 21.69 11.00
N ASN A 160 5.09 22.12 10.46
CA ASN A 160 3.78 21.98 11.10
C ASN A 160 3.26 20.57 10.84
N VAL A 161 3.01 19.77 11.89
CA VAL A 161 2.70 18.35 11.77
C VAL A 161 1.29 18.05 12.23
N GLU A 162 0.50 17.47 11.34
CA GLU A 162 -0.80 16.90 11.63
C GLU A 162 -0.72 15.36 11.63
N THR A 163 -1.50 14.72 12.51
CA THR A 163 -1.53 13.26 12.58
C THR A 163 -2.94 12.73 12.72
N LYS A 164 -3.27 11.69 11.96
CA LYS A 164 -4.58 11.04 11.99
C LYS A 164 -4.47 9.53 11.75
N LEU A 165 -5.32 8.79 12.45
CA LEU A 165 -5.57 7.39 12.16
C LEU A 165 -6.65 7.30 11.07
N LEU A 166 -6.29 6.77 9.90
CA LEU A 166 -7.23 6.55 8.81
C LEU A 166 -7.61 5.07 8.73
N SER A 167 -8.84 4.81 8.32
CA SER A 167 -9.39 3.48 8.05
C SER A 167 -9.65 3.38 6.56
N ALA A 168 -8.96 2.48 5.87
CA ALA A 168 -8.91 2.45 4.41
C ALA A 168 -10.29 2.26 3.76
N GLU A 169 -11.17 1.49 4.40
CA GLU A 169 -12.54 1.29 3.93
C GLU A 169 -13.35 2.59 3.83
N ASN A 170 -13.02 3.60 4.64
CA ASN A 170 -13.68 4.91 4.61
C ASN A 170 -13.30 5.75 3.38
N TYR A 171 -12.33 5.28 2.59
CA TYR A 171 -11.81 5.95 1.40
C TYR A 171 -11.93 5.07 0.13
N GLY A 172 -12.84 4.07 0.16
CA GLY A 172 -13.15 3.24 -1.00
C GLY A 172 -12.18 2.07 -1.22
N VAL A 173 -11.36 1.74 -0.25
CA VAL A 173 -10.55 0.52 -0.26
C VAL A 173 -11.40 -0.63 0.29
N PRO A 174 -11.55 -1.78 -0.39
CA PRO A 174 -12.37 -2.90 0.08
C PRO A 174 -11.69 -3.69 1.21
N GLN A 175 -11.11 -2.96 2.18
CA GLN A 175 -10.33 -3.55 3.27
C GLN A 175 -10.37 -2.72 4.55
N GLN A 176 -10.65 -3.37 5.67
CA GLN A 176 -10.54 -2.82 7.02
C GLN A 176 -9.07 -2.73 7.44
N ARG A 177 -8.37 -1.71 6.94
CA ARG A 177 -6.95 -1.49 7.21
C ARG A 177 -6.74 -0.13 7.83
N LYS A 178 -6.28 -0.10 9.07
CA LYS A 178 -6.01 1.13 9.80
C LYS A 178 -4.53 1.49 9.72
N ARG A 179 -4.24 2.76 9.37
CA ARG A 179 -2.88 3.31 9.33
C ARG A 179 -2.85 4.72 9.90
N VAL A 180 -1.76 5.03 10.58
CA VAL A 180 -1.49 6.38 11.07
C VAL A 180 -0.68 7.12 10.04
N PHE A 181 -1.07 8.34 9.76
CA PHE A 181 -0.31 9.25 8.92
C PHE A 181 0.14 10.46 9.73
N PHE A 182 1.40 10.82 9.57
CA PHE A 182 1.96 12.08 9.99
C PHE A 182 2.23 12.88 8.72
N VAL A 183 1.59 14.03 8.59
CA VAL A 183 1.77 14.93 7.44
C VAL A 183 2.37 16.22 7.96
N GLY A 184 3.54 16.56 7.47
CA GLY A 184 4.22 17.80 7.82
C GLY A 184 4.25 18.77 6.66
N VAL A 185 3.89 20.01 6.92
CA VAL A 185 3.92 21.13 5.97
C VAL A 185 5.05 22.07 6.35
N ASN A 186 5.89 22.43 5.38
CA ASN A 186 6.93 23.42 5.56
C ASN A 186 6.35 24.84 5.35
N PRO A 187 6.17 25.65 6.43
CA PRO A 187 5.55 26.97 6.34
C PRO A 187 6.39 28.00 5.57
N GLU A 188 7.71 27.79 5.46
CA GLU A 188 8.59 28.69 4.70
C GLU A 188 8.42 28.52 3.19
N LYS A 189 8.05 27.28 2.74
CA LYS A 189 7.90 26.95 1.32
C LYS A 189 6.46 27.05 0.81
N ILE A 190 5.49 26.88 1.69
CA ILE A 190 4.06 27.05 1.37
C ILE A 190 3.60 28.36 1.96
N LYS A 191 3.70 29.41 1.15
CA LYS A 191 3.20 30.75 1.49
C LYS A 191 1.68 30.73 1.42
N ASN A 192 1.05 30.85 2.50
CA ASN A 192 -0.32 31.03 2.89
C ASN A 192 -0.66 29.97 3.94
N THR A 193 -1.13 30.42 5.06
CA THR A 193 -1.51 29.73 6.28
C THR A 193 -2.60 28.66 6.11
N VAL A 194 -2.48 27.80 5.12
CA VAL A 194 -3.37 26.66 4.97
C VAL A 194 -2.84 25.59 5.90
N SER A 195 -3.52 25.39 7.02
CA SER A 195 -3.34 24.18 7.81
C SER A 195 -3.70 22.97 6.95
N PHE A 196 -2.88 21.93 6.98
CA PHE A 196 -3.25 20.68 6.31
C PHE A 196 -4.44 20.06 7.04
N GLU A 197 -5.47 19.71 6.30
CA GLU A 197 -6.61 18.97 6.82
C GLU A 197 -6.70 17.62 6.13
N PHE A 198 -6.83 16.56 6.94
CA PHE A 198 -7.09 15.23 6.40
C PHE A 198 -8.46 15.20 5.73
N PRO A 199 -8.59 14.57 4.54
CA PRO A 199 -9.87 14.49 3.85
C PRO A 199 -10.93 13.81 4.71
N ALA A 200 -12.17 14.23 4.55
CA ALA A 200 -13.31 13.57 5.15
C ALA A 200 -13.51 12.17 4.54
N PRO A 201 -14.06 11.19 5.29
CA PRO A 201 -14.48 9.92 4.74
C PRO A 201 -15.44 10.09 3.56
N THR A 202 -15.23 9.30 2.52
CA THR A 202 -16.11 9.24 1.33
C THR A 202 -17.05 8.04 1.36
N HIS A 203 -16.70 6.99 2.11
CA HIS A 203 -17.44 5.74 2.23
C HIS A 203 -17.79 5.47 3.69
N GLY A 204 -18.96 4.85 3.91
CA GLY A 204 -19.44 4.58 5.27
C GLY A 204 -20.82 3.92 5.28
N THR A 205 -21.40 3.89 6.48
CA THR A 205 -22.77 3.39 6.71
C THR A 205 -23.82 4.52 6.75
N ASP A 206 -23.37 5.76 6.80
CA ASP A 206 -24.26 6.91 6.83
C ASP A 206 -24.85 7.18 5.45
N ASN A 207 -26.13 7.61 5.39
CA ASN A 207 -26.86 7.84 4.11
C ASN A 207 -26.22 8.90 3.19
N ASN A 208 -25.35 9.75 3.71
CA ASN A 208 -24.64 10.78 2.94
C ASN A 208 -23.29 10.29 2.38
N LEU A 209 -22.89 9.06 2.68
CA LEU A 209 -21.65 8.45 2.22
C LEU A 209 -21.94 7.36 1.18
N ILE A 210 -20.97 7.10 0.32
CA ILE A 210 -21.00 5.94 -0.55
C ILE A 210 -20.88 4.70 0.31
N SER A 211 -21.64 3.64 0.02
CA SER A 211 -21.51 2.36 0.73
C SER A 211 -20.09 1.81 0.61
N PHE A 212 -19.64 1.08 1.62
CA PHE A 212 -18.35 0.40 1.58
C PHE A 212 -18.24 -0.53 0.39
N ILE A 213 -17.08 -0.57 -0.24
CA ILE A 213 -16.75 -1.55 -1.28
C ILE A 213 -16.53 -2.90 -0.62
N THR A 214 -17.31 -3.90 -1.01
CA THR A 214 -17.24 -5.26 -0.45
C THR A 214 -16.14 -6.11 -1.13
N VAL A 215 -15.83 -7.27 -0.53
CA VAL A 215 -14.93 -8.24 -1.19
C VAL A 215 -15.51 -8.69 -2.54
N LYS A 216 -16.80 -8.98 -2.61
CA LYS A 216 -17.48 -9.35 -3.85
C LYS A 216 -17.40 -8.23 -4.91
N ASP A 217 -17.60 -6.99 -4.52
CA ASP A 217 -17.44 -5.84 -5.43
C ASP A 217 -16.01 -5.75 -5.97
N ALA A 218 -15.03 -6.10 -5.17
CA ALA A 218 -13.63 -5.98 -5.56
C ALA A 218 -13.16 -7.06 -6.55
N ILE A 219 -13.62 -8.32 -6.38
CA ILE A 219 -13.00 -9.47 -7.05
C ILE A 219 -13.95 -10.42 -7.77
N SER A 220 -15.27 -10.17 -7.82
CA SER A 220 -16.22 -11.11 -8.43
C SER A 220 -16.04 -11.29 -9.95
N ASP A 221 -15.42 -10.35 -10.63
CA ASP A 221 -15.04 -10.48 -12.05
C ASP A 221 -13.75 -11.30 -12.26
N LEU A 222 -13.12 -11.76 -11.17
CA LEU A 222 -11.94 -12.60 -11.15
C LEU A 222 -12.23 -14.04 -10.71
N ASP A 223 -13.49 -14.44 -10.59
CA ASP A 223 -13.90 -15.78 -10.11
C ASP A 223 -13.41 -16.92 -11.00
N PHE A 224 -13.08 -16.62 -12.25
CA PHE A 224 -12.60 -17.64 -13.18
C PHE A 224 -11.15 -17.99 -12.90
N ILE A 225 -10.90 -19.24 -12.49
CA ILE A 225 -9.58 -19.86 -12.49
C ILE A 225 -9.71 -21.18 -13.23
N PRO A 226 -8.97 -21.37 -14.33
CA PRO A 226 -8.96 -22.67 -15.02
C PRO A 226 -8.49 -23.77 -14.08
N ASP A 227 -9.24 -24.88 -14.05
CA ASP A 227 -8.82 -26.08 -13.35
C ASP A 227 -7.55 -26.67 -14.00
N ASP A 228 -6.61 -27.12 -13.15
CA ASP A 228 -5.45 -27.97 -13.44
C ASP A 228 -4.32 -27.42 -14.30
N LYS A 229 -4.29 -26.13 -14.64
CA LYS A 229 -3.14 -25.57 -15.35
C LYS A 229 -2.39 -24.56 -14.49
N VAL A 230 -1.09 -24.73 -14.40
CA VAL A 230 -0.16 -23.62 -14.09
C VAL A 230 -0.29 -22.66 -15.26
N LEU A 231 -1.19 -21.68 -15.10
CA LEU A 231 -1.39 -20.68 -16.12
C LEU A 231 -0.18 -19.76 -16.19
N ASP A 232 0.07 -19.27 -17.39
CA ASP A 232 0.93 -18.11 -17.58
C ASP A 232 0.48 -17.01 -16.63
N GLU A 233 1.43 -16.26 -16.08
CA GLU A 233 1.15 -15.15 -15.16
C GLU A 233 0.30 -14.03 -15.80
N CYS A 234 -0.10 -14.21 -17.06
CA CYS A 234 -0.83 -13.25 -17.87
C CYS A 234 -1.93 -13.95 -18.68
N ILE A 235 -3.17 -13.66 -18.37
CA ILE A 235 -4.35 -14.20 -19.06
C ILE A 235 -5.29 -13.08 -19.50
N GLU A 236 -6.27 -13.40 -20.35
CA GLU A 236 -7.34 -12.49 -20.70
C GLU A 236 -8.45 -12.51 -19.65
N TYR A 237 -9.22 -11.41 -19.57
CA TYR A 237 -10.39 -11.37 -18.72
C TYR A 237 -11.53 -12.18 -19.34
N ASN A 238 -12.12 -13.09 -18.58
CA ASN A 238 -13.24 -13.92 -19.06
C ASN A 238 -14.60 -13.35 -18.64
N LEU A 239 -14.64 -12.53 -17.59
CA LEU A 239 -15.86 -11.90 -17.11
C LEU A 239 -15.79 -10.39 -17.30
N PRO A 240 -16.94 -9.74 -17.63
CA PRO A 240 -17.00 -8.29 -17.68
C PRO A 240 -16.88 -7.70 -16.28
N ALA A 241 -16.41 -6.45 -16.18
CA ALA A 241 -16.46 -5.70 -14.92
C ALA A 241 -17.91 -5.42 -14.53
N ALA A 242 -18.35 -5.86 -13.35
CA ALA A 242 -19.72 -5.77 -12.88
C ALA A 242 -20.08 -4.42 -12.22
N ASN A 243 -19.08 -3.66 -11.76
CA ASN A 243 -19.27 -2.42 -11.01
C ASN A 243 -18.15 -1.41 -11.29
N ASP A 244 -18.29 -0.20 -10.75
CA ASP A 244 -17.35 0.89 -11.02
C ASP A 244 -15.99 0.66 -10.37
N TYR A 245 -15.90 -0.03 -9.22
CA TYR A 245 -14.62 -0.40 -8.63
C TYR A 245 -13.82 -1.32 -9.56
N GLN A 246 -14.45 -2.36 -10.10
CA GLN A 246 -13.80 -3.27 -11.04
C GLN A 246 -13.40 -2.56 -12.34
N LYS A 247 -14.26 -1.67 -12.87
CA LYS A 247 -13.90 -0.82 -14.01
C LYS A 247 -12.69 0.06 -13.73
N LEU A 248 -12.63 0.66 -12.53
CA LEU A 248 -11.50 1.46 -12.07
C LEU A 248 -10.21 0.64 -12.01
N MET A 249 -10.25 -0.54 -11.39
CA MET A 249 -9.08 -1.42 -11.27
C MET A 249 -8.57 -1.90 -12.62
N ARG A 250 -9.47 -2.21 -13.56
CA ARG A 250 -9.16 -2.67 -14.92
C ARG A 250 -8.76 -1.55 -15.88
N ARG A 251 -8.93 -0.29 -15.48
CA ARG A 251 -8.65 0.86 -16.33
C ARG A 251 -7.23 0.77 -16.90
N LYS A 252 -7.10 0.84 -18.24
CA LYS A 252 -5.85 0.69 -19.00
C LYS A 252 -5.21 -0.71 -18.95
N SER A 253 -5.79 -1.70 -18.29
CA SER A 253 -5.30 -3.07 -18.34
C SER A 253 -6.06 -3.88 -19.38
N LYS A 254 -5.31 -4.46 -20.32
CA LYS A 254 -5.86 -5.35 -21.36
C LYS A 254 -5.80 -6.82 -20.95
N LYS A 255 -4.95 -7.14 -19.98
CA LYS A 255 -4.67 -8.50 -19.54
C LYS A 255 -4.66 -8.58 -18.01
N LEU A 256 -4.89 -9.78 -17.50
CA LEU A 256 -4.92 -10.08 -16.08
C LEU A 256 -3.61 -10.75 -15.68
N TYR A 257 -2.86 -10.12 -14.77
CA TYR A 257 -1.59 -10.60 -14.24
C TYR A 257 -1.73 -11.06 -12.78
N ASN A 258 -0.85 -11.98 -12.35
CA ASN A 258 -0.78 -12.47 -10.98
C ASN A 258 -2.05 -13.19 -10.47
N HIS A 259 -2.91 -13.68 -11.40
CA HIS A 259 -4.13 -14.40 -11.05
C HIS A 259 -3.96 -15.92 -11.18
N VAL A 260 -3.03 -16.46 -10.38
CA VAL A 260 -2.69 -17.89 -10.37
C VAL A 260 -2.98 -18.49 -9.01
N ALA A 261 -3.89 -19.45 -8.94
CA ALA A 261 -4.28 -20.10 -7.69
C ALA A 261 -3.15 -20.96 -7.10
N ILE A 262 -3.15 -21.08 -5.78
CA ILE A 262 -2.36 -22.10 -5.08
C ILE A 262 -3.14 -23.40 -5.11
N ILE A 263 -2.49 -24.47 -5.54
CA ILE A 263 -3.08 -25.82 -5.54
C ILE A 263 -3.11 -26.34 -4.11
N HIS A 264 -4.30 -26.64 -3.61
CA HIS A 264 -4.51 -27.29 -2.31
C HIS A 264 -4.78 -28.76 -2.46
N THR A 265 -4.38 -29.56 -1.45
CA THR A 265 -4.77 -30.98 -1.38
C THR A 265 -6.29 -31.12 -1.28
N LYS A 266 -6.84 -32.26 -1.71
CA LYS A 266 -8.29 -32.57 -1.59
C LYS A 266 -8.78 -32.33 -0.17
N ARG A 267 -8.09 -32.89 0.84
CA ARG A 267 -8.43 -32.71 2.26
C ARG A 267 -8.45 -31.23 2.67
N THR A 268 -7.51 -30.41 2.21
CA THR A 268 -7.51 -28.97 2.52
C THR A 268 -8.74 -28.29 1.92
N LYS A 269 -9.08 -28.58 0.66
CA LYS A 269 -10.29 -28.04 0.00
C LYS A 269 -11.57 -28.43 0.75
N GLU A 270 -11.68 -29.68 1.21
CA GLU A 270 -12.81 -30.19 2.01
C GLU A 270 -12.96 -29.42 3.33
N ILE A 271 -11.84 -29.16 4.04
CA ILE A 271 -11.88 -28.38 5.29
C ILE A 271 -12.27 -26.94 5.00
N ILE A 272 -11.72 -26.31 3.96
CA ILE A 272 -12.07 -24.94 3.57
C ILE A 272 -13.58 -24.84 3.26
N ALA A 273 -14.16 -25.86 2.59
CA ALA A 273 -15.58 -25.91 2.25
C ALA A 273 -16.52 -25.90 3.46
N MET A 274 -16.05 -26.36 4.64
CA MET A 274 -16.81 -26.32 5.88
C MET A 274 -16.88 -24.92 6.50
N VAL A 275 -16.02 -23.99 6.09
CA VAL A 275 -16.01 -22.61 6.60
C VAL A 275 -16.96 -21.78 5.75
N PRO A 276 -18.10 -21.31 6.29
CA PRO A 276 -19.08 -20.53 5.53
C PRO A 276 -18.53 -19.15 5.17
N ASP A 277 -19.23 -18.42 4.31
CA ASP A 277 -18.92 -17.02 3.97
C ASP A 277 -18.82 -16.16 5.24
N GLY A 278 -17.70 -15.46 5.40
CA GLY A 278 -17.39 -14.68 6.61
C GLY A 278 -17.10 -15.52 7.86
N GLY A 279 -17.08 -16.84 7.75
CA GLY A 279 -16.82 -17.75 8.86
C GLY A 279 -15.35 -17.88 9.24
N ASN A 280 -15.09 -18.67 10.28
CA ASN A 280 -13.73 -18.91 10.77
C ASN A 280 -13.62 -20.34 11.37
N TYR A 281 -12.47 -20.64 11.99
CA TYR A 281 -12.17 -21.97 12.56
C TYR A 281 -13.24 -22.49 13.52
N LYS A 282 -14.03 -21.64 14.19
CA LYS A 282 -15.10 -22.04 15.11
C LYS A 282 -16.28 -22.71 14.39
N ASN A 283 -16.37 -22.56 13.09
CA ASN A 283 -17.37 -23.26 12.27
C ASN A 283 -16.93 -24.69 11.90
N LEU A 284 -15.67 -25.03 12.18
CA LEU A 284 -15.15 -26.38 11.96
C LEU A 284 -15.48 -27.29 13.14
N PRO A 285 -15.57 -28.64 12.95
CA PRO A 285 -15.53 -29.59 14.02
C PRO A 285 -14.33 -29.40 14.94
N ASN A 286 -14.50 -29.61 16.26
CA ASN A 286 -13.49 -29.31 17.29
C ASN A 286 -12.15 -30.02 17.03
N GLU A 287 -12.16 -31.22 16.49
CA GLU A 287 -10.97 -31.99 16.12
C GLU A 287 -10.11 -31.32 15.04
N LEU A 288 -10.70 -30.40 14.26
CA LEU A 288 -10.00 -29.65 13.20
C LEU A 288 -9.43 -28.32 13.66
N TRP A 289 -9.79 -27.83 14.85
CA TRP A 289 -9.36 -26.49 15.32
C TRP A 289 -7.85 -26.38 15.46
N ASN A 290 -7.15 -27.42 15.87
CA ASN A 290 -5.73 -27.41 16.17
C ASN A 290 -4.84 -27.94 15.03
N ILE A 291 -5.41 -28.24 13.87
CA ILE A 291 -4.64 -28.71 12.70
C ILE A 291 -3.62 -27.63 12.24
N ARG A 292 -3.95 -26.37 12.40
CA ARG A 292 -3.01 -25.26 12.18
C ARG A 292 -2.73 -24.54 13.49
N LYS A 293 -1.45 -24.19 13.71
CA LYS A 293 -0.97 -23.50 14.93
C LYS A 293 -1.55 -22.09 15.12
N VAL A 294 -2.17 -21.52 14.08
CA VAL A 294 -2.69 -20.15 14.06
C VAL A 294 -4.19 -20.19 13.75
N HIS A 295 -5.03 -19.85 14.71
CA HIS A 295 -6.48 -19.88 14.57
C HIS A 295 -7.04 -19.00 13.45
N ILE A 296 -6.39 -17.85 13.17
CA ILE A 296 -6.74 -16.97 12.06
C ILE A 296 -6.62 -17.66 10.68
N ALA A 297 -5.88 -18.77 10.59
CA ALA A 297 -5.63 -19.48 9.34
C ALA A 297 -6.86 -20.18 8.73
N TRP A 298 -7.99 -20.21 9.41
CA TRP A 298 -9.23 -20.80 8.91
C TRP A 298 -10.35 -19.74 8.77
N THR A 299 -10.01 -18.54 8.34
CA THR A 299 -10.98 -17.46 8.15
C THR A 299 -11.32 -17.29 6.68
N ARG A 300 -12.60 -17.31 6.32
CA ARG A 300 -13.11 -17.00 4.98
C ARG A 300 -13.51 -15.53 4.92
N MET A 301 -13.14 -14.86 3.84
CA MET A 301 -13.58 -13.49 3.56
C MET A 301 -15.12 -13.45 3.48
N ASN A 302 -15.71 -12.34 3.93
CA ASN A 302 -17.16 -12.11 3.82
C ASN A 302 -17.46 -11.41 2.49
N SER A 303 -18.37 -11.96 1.70
CA SER A 303 -18.74 -11.43 0.39
C SER A 303 -19.31 -10.01 0.45
N GLU A 304 -20.09 -9.70 1.48
CA GLU A 304 -20.90 -8.48 1.61
C GLU A 304 -20.26 -7.41 2.52
N ARG A 305 -18.96 -7.56 2.84
CA ARG A 305 -18.23 -6.63 3.68
C ARG A 305 -16.84 -6.33 3.11
N PRO A 306 -16.19 -5.20 3.49
CA PRO A 306 -14.77 -5.02 3.27
C PRO A 306 -13.98 -6.16 3.93
N CYS A 307 -12.91 -6.59 3.28
CA CYS A 307 -12.02 -7.62 3.81
C CYS A 307 -11.36 -7.14 5.12
N PHE A 308 -11.04 -8.05 6.01
CA PHE A 308 -10.08 -7.77 7.08
C PHE A 308 -8.69 -7.44 6.49
N THR A 309 -7.78 -6.93 7.32
CA THR A 309 -6.44 -6.55 6.86
C THR A 309 -5.72 -7.72 6.18
N ILE A 310 -5.35 -7.57 4.91
CA ILE A 310 -4.44 -8.47 4.22
C ILE A 310 -3.05 -8.29 4.87
N ASP A 311 -2.54 -9.37 5.43
CA ASP A 311 -1.24 -9.42 6.08
C ASP A 311 -0.15 -9.96 5.14
N THR A 312 1.06 -10.12 5.67
CA THR A 312 2.20 -10.69 4.94
C THR A 312 2.22 -12.22 4.92
N GLY A 313 1.28 -12.84 5.63
CA GLY A 313 1.06 -14.28 5.63
C GLY A 313 0.28 -14.71 4.38
N HIS A 314 0.68 -15.78 3.77
CA HIS A 314 0.20 -16.16 2.43
C HIS A 314 -0.82 -17.30 2.44
N ASN A 315 -1.30 -17.75 3.59
CA ASN A 315 -2.24 -18.88 3.69
C ASN A 315 -3.26 -18.71 4.82
N HIS A 316 -3.51 -17.49 5.27
CA HIS A 316 -4.31 -17.28 6.47
C HIS A 316 -5.81 -17.13 6.16
N HIS A 317 -6.16 -16.70 4.94
CA HIS A 317 -7.52 -16.34 4.60
C HIS A 317 -7.98 -17.06 3.34
N PHE A 318 -9.28 -17.40 3.29
CA PHE A 318 -9.88 -18.07 2.13
C PHE A 318 -10.70 -17.08 1.30
N HIS A 319 -10.71 -17.33 0.01
CA HIS A 319 -11.57 -16.65 -0.94
C HIS A 319 -13.03 -16.77 -0.49
N TYR A 320 -13.84 -15.69 -0.66
CA TYR A 320 -15.21 -15.66 -0.16
C TYR A 320 -16.10 -16.79 -0.72
N LYS A 321 -15.85 -17.23 -1.94
CA LYS A 321 -16.63 -18.23 -2.68
C LYS A 321 -15.85 -19.54 -2.90
N GLU A 322 -14.63 -19.44 -3.42
CA GLU A 322 -13.83 -20.59 -3.81
C GLU A 322 -13.14 -21.27 -2.61
N ASN A 323 -12.93 -22.60 -2.68
CA ASN A 323 -12.29 -23.36 -1.61
C ASN A 323 -10.76 -23.33 -1.72
N ARG A 324 -10.22 -22.12 -1.76
CA ARG A 324 -8.79 -21.83 -1.89
C ARG A 324 -8.41 -20.53 -1.18
N VAL A 325 -7.12 -20.28 -1.06
CA VAL A 325 -6.62 -18.95 -0.69
C VAL A 325 -6.75 -17.99 -1.88
N PRO A 326 -6.87 -16.68 -1.65
CA PRO A 326 -6.85 -15.68 -2.71
C PRO A 326 -5.58 -15.73 -3.54
N THR A 327 -5.69 -15.39 -4.80
CA THR A 327 -4.53 -15.13 -5.66
C THR A 327 -3.86 -13.82 -5.27
N VAL A 328 -2.67 -13.57 -5.81
CA VAL A 328 -1.99 -12.30 -5.64
C VAL A 328 -2.82 -11.14 -6.21
N ARG A 329 -3.45 -11.34 -7.38
CA ARG A 329 -4.32 -10.33 -8.00
C ARG A 329 -5.56 -10.01 -7.16
N GLU A 330 -6.24 -11.01 -6.63
CA GLU A 330 -7.38 -10.81 -5.73
C GLU A 330 -6.97 -10.02 -4.49
N SER A 331 -5.86 -10.39 -3.85
CA SER A 331 -5.30 -9.65 -2.72
C SER A 331 -4.90 -8.23 -3.09
N ALA A 332 -4.31 -8.03 -4.28
CA ALA A 332 -3.92 -6.72 -4.79
C ALA A 332 -5.14 -5.82 -5.08
N ARG A 333 -6.24 -6.39 -5.63
CA ARG A 333 -7.51 -5.67 -5.80
C ARG A 333 -8.10 -5.23 -4.47
N ILE A 334 -8.10 -6.12 -3.46
CA ILE A 334 -8.54 -5.79 -2.10
C ILE A 334 -7.66 -4.70 -1.47
N GLN A 335 -6.40 -4.61 -1.88
CA GLN A 335 -5.44 -3.56 -1.50
C GLN A 335 -5.52 -2.31 -2.40
N SER A 336 -6.49 -2.23 -3.32
CA SER A 336 -6.70 -1.17 -4.30
C SER A 336 -5.57 -0.93 -5.32
N PHE A 337 -4.73 -1.93 -5.60
CA PHE A 337 -3.81 -1.85 -6.71
C PHE A 337 -4.54 -2.02 -8.04
N PRO A 338 -4.30 -1.16 -9.04
CA PRO A 338 -4.86 -1.33 -10.38
C PRO A 338 -4.27 -2.59 -11.06
N ASP A 339 -5.00 -3.18 -12.00
CA ASP A 339 -4.56 -4.41 -12.68
C ASP A 339 -3.34 -4.22 -13.58
N THR A 340 -3.05 -2.98 -13.95
CA THR A 340 -1.80 -2.63 -14.63
C THR A 340 -0.57 -2.77 -13.75
N PHE A 341 -0.75 -2.86 -12.42
CA PHE A 341 0.34 -3.03 -11.47
C PHE A 341 0.67 -4.53 -11.35
N VAL A 342 1.86 -4.92 -11.76
CA VAL A 342 2.30 -6.32 -11.80
C VAL A 342 3.33 -6.61 -10.73
N PHE A 343 3.10 -7.65 -9.93
CA PHE A 343 4.03 -8.11 -8.89
C PHE A 343 4.96 -9.18 -9.43
N TYR A 344 6.24 -9.10 -9.07
CA TYR A 344 7.30 -10.00 -9.52
C TYR A 344 7.89 -10.83 -8.39
N GLY A 345 8.50 -11.96 -8.73
CA GLY A 345 9.06 -12.93 -7.81
C GLY A 345 8.16 -14.15 -7.57
N ILE A 346 8.53 -15.02 -6.65
CA ILE A 346 7.71 -16.19 -6.27
C ILE A 346 6.43 -15.73 -5.53
N LYS A 347 5.34 -16.51 -5.61
CA LYS A 347 4.02 -16.16 -5.06
C LYS A 347 4.05 -15.67 -3.61
N THR A 348 4.83 -16.32 -2.75
CA THR A 348 4.94 -15.92 -1.35
C THR A 348 5.56 -14.53 -1.18
N ARG A 349 6.51 -14.17 -2.05
CA ARG A 349 7.12 -12.84 -2.07
C ARG A 349 6.16 -11.80 -2.63
N GLN A 350 5.40 -12.14 -3.68
CA GLN A 350 4.36 -11.28 -4.24
C GLN A 350 3.28 -10.97 -3.19
N LEU A 351 2.75 -11.98 -2.48
CA LEU A 351 1.76 -11.78 -1.42
C LEU A 351 2.29 -10.94 -0.26
N ARG A 352 3.57 -11.13 0.11
CA ARG A 352 4.23 -10.30 1.12
C ARG A 352 4.36 -8.83 0.66
N GLN A 353 4.63 -8.60 -0.61
CA GLN A 353 4.67 -7.25 -1.19
C GLN A 353 3.29 -6.57 -1.09
N VAL A 354 2.21 -7.28 -1.43
CA VAL A 354 0.84 -6.79 -1.30
C VAL A 354 0.52 -6.47 0.16
N GLY A 355 0.78 -7.39 1.09
CA GLY A 355 0.43 -7.22 2.52
C GLY A 355 1.18 -6.07 3.20
N ASN A 356 2.46 -5.83 2.81
CA ASN A 356 3.25 -4.72 3.34
C ASN A 356 2.80 -3.36 2.81
N ALA A 357 2.20 -3.31 1.64
CA ALA A 357 1.92 -2.05 0.96
C ALA A 357 0.86 -1.20 1.69
N VAL A 358 1.00 0.11 1.58
CA VAL A 358 -0.11 1.04 1.80
C VAL A 358 -1.02 0.98 0.58
N PRO A 359 -2.35 0.90 0.75
CA PRO A 359 -3.28 0.91 -0.37
C PRO A 359 -3.13 2.18 -1.23
N PRO A 360 -3.01 2.06 -2.56
CA PRO A 360 -2.86 3.24 -3.44
C PRO A 360 -3.99 4.26 -3.35
N MET A 361 -5.21 3.86 -2.97
CA MET A 361 -6.36 4.76 -2.83
C MET A 361 -6.43 5.44 -1.45
N LEU A 362 -5.63 5.02 -0.48
CA LEU A 362 -5.58 5.61 0.85
C LEU A 362 -4.60 6.78 0.88
#